data_dbd8d6f018e8a8b6efdc3839e7c7f22d
#
_entry.id   dbd8d6f018e8a8b6efdc3839e7c7f22d
#
_cell.length_a   1.000
_cell.length_b   1.000
_cell.length_c   1.000
_cell.angle_alpha   90.00
_cell.angle_beta   90.00
_cell.angle_gamma   90.00
#
_symmetry.space_group_name_H-M   'P 1'
#
loop_
_entity.id
_entity.type
_entity.pdbx_description
1 polymer ?
#
loop_
_entity_poly.entity_id
_entity_poly.type
_entity_poly.pdbx_seq_one_letter_code
_entity_poly.pdbx_strand_id
1 'polypeptide(L)'
;MDSLSSMNKALAYIEEHLTEDIDFGEVSRIAHCSEYHFRRMFSFLSGIGLSEYIRRRRLTLAALDLKDSNMRVIDVAVKYGYDSADSFSRAFYSMHGILPSEARSEN
;
A
#
# COMPACT_ATOMS: atom_id res chain seq x y z
N MET A 1 15.99 -12.29 19.90
CA MET A 1 15.43 -11.14 19.17
C MET A 1 13.92 -11.13 19.26
N ASP A 2 13.34 -9.98 19.51
CA ASP A 2 11.90 -9.84 19.66
C ASP A 2 11.19 -9.95 18.31
N SER A 3 10.24 -10.89 18.21
CA SER A 3 9.48 -11.09 16.98
C SER A 3 8.68 -9.86 16.57
N LEU A 4 8.11 -9.15 17.54
CA LEU A 4 7.35 -7.93 17.24
C LEU A 4 8.26 -6.81 16.72
N SER A 5 9.47 -6.70 17.27
CA SER A 5 10.44 -5.72 16.80
C SER A 5 10.84 -6.01 15.35
N SER A 6 11.11 -7.27 15.03
CA SER A 6 11.46 -7.68 13.67
C SER A 6 10.31 -7.44 12.71
N MET A 7 9.07 -7.74 13.14
CA MET A 7 7.89 -7.50 12.32
C MET A 7 7.71 -6.00 12.06
N ASN A 8 7.88 -5.17 13.08
CA ASN A 8 7.76 -3.71 12.90
C ASN A 8 8.80 -3.17 11.93
N LYS A 9 10.03 -3.68 11.98
CA LYS A 9 11.06 -3.28 11.03
C LYS A 9 10.70 -3.68 9.61
N ALA A 10 10.14 -4.87 9.44
CA ALA A 10 9.70 -5.34 8.12
C ALA A 10 8.54 -4.49 7.60
N LEU A 11 7.61 -4.12 8.47
CA LEU A 11 6.51 -3.21 8.06
C LEU A 11 7.03 -1.83 7.70
N ALA A 12 8.03 -1.33 8.41
CA ALA A 12 8.65 -0.05 8.06
C ALA A 12 9.28 -0.11 6.67
N TYR A 13 9.93 -1.22 6.33
CA TYR A 13 10.48 -1.42 4.99
C TYR A 13 9.34 -1.36 3.93
N ILE A 14 8.24 -2.05 4.18
CA ILE A 14 7.09 -2.05 3.27
C ILE A 14 6.57 -0.62 3.08
N GLU A 15 6.41 0.13 4.16
CA GLU A 15 5.92 1.52 4.11
C GLU A 15 6.84 2.43 3.30
N GLU A 16 8.14 2.20 3.36
CA GLU A 16 9.11 2.99 2.61
C GLU A 16 9.12 2.64 1.12
N HIS A 17 8.54 1.50 0.73
CA HIS A 17 8.61 1.01 -0.65
C HIS A 17 7.24 0.88 -1.31
N LEU A 18 6.23 1.60 -0.81
CA LEU A 18 4.87 1.51 -1.35
C LEU A 18 4.74 1.98 -2.79
N THR A 19 5.66 2.82 -3.27
CA THR A 19 5.66 3.28 -4.67
C THR A 19 6.44 2.36 -5.60
N GLU A 20 6.93 1.23 -5.09
CA GLU A 20 7.78 0.29 -5.83
C GLU A 20 7.21 -1.11 -5.71
N ASP A 21 7.79 -2.04 -6.46
CA ASP A 21 7.52 -3.45 -6.24
C ASP A 21 8.21 -3.84 -4.94
N ILE A 22 7.45 -4.39 -4.00
CA ILE A 22 7.99 -4.77 -2.71
C ILE A 22 8.74 -6.10 -2.85
N ASP A 23 10.00 -6.11 -2.42
CA ASP A 23 10.83 -7.31 -2.42
C ASP A 23 10.54 -8.12 -1.15
N PHE A 24 9.70 -9.15 -1.29
CA PHE A 24 9.31 -9.98 -0.15
C PHE A 24 10.45 -10.86 0.37
N GLY A 25 11.49 -11.09 -0.42
CA GLY A 25 12.71 -11.71 0.08
C GLY A 25 13.38 -10.83 1.13
N GLU A 26 13.41 -9.52 0.88
CA GLU A 26 13.95 -8.56 1.84
C GLU A 26 13.08 -8.46 3.09
N VAL A 27 11.76 -8.48 2.91
CA VAL A 27 10.82 -8.50 4.05
C VAL A 27 11.10 -9.71 4.94
N SER A 28 11.29 -10.88 4.34
CA SER A 28 11.59 -12.11 5.07
C SER A 28 12.91 -12.01 5.82
N ARG A 29 13.93 -11.44 5.17
CA ARG A 29 15.25 -11.26 5.79
C ARG A 29 15.13 -10.35 7.02
N ILE A 30 14.43 -9.23 6.89
CA ILE A 30 14.27 -8.29 8.01
C ILE A 30 13.45 -8.90 9.13
N ALA A 31 12.39 -9.64 8.77
CA ALA A 31 11.49 -10.24 9.76
C ALA A 31 12.07 -11.50 10.41
N HIS A 32 13.17 -12.05 9.88
CA HIS A 32 13.81 -13.28 10.36
C HIS A 32 12.87 -14.48 10.30
N CYS A 33 12.02 -14.53 9.27
CA CYS A 33 11.11 -15.67 9.06
C CYS A 33 10.73 -15.74 7.58
N SER A 34 10.07 -16.84 7.18
CA SER A 34 9.63 -16.98 5.80
C SER A 34 8.55 -15.96 5.47
N GLU A 35 8.37 -15.71 4.18
CA GLU A 35 7.28 -14.85 3.71
C GLU A 35 5.93 -15.38 4.18
N TYR A 36 5.74 -16.70 4.07
CA TYR A 36 4.50 -17.36 4.50
C TYR A 36 4.21 -17.10 5.99
N HIS A 37 5.22 -17.28 6.83
CA HIS A 37 5.08 -17.07 8.26
C HIS A 37 4.79 -15.60 8.59
N PHE A 38 5.50 -14.69 7.92
CA PHE A 38 5.29 -13.24 8.10
C PHE A 38 3.85 -12.87 7.76
N ARG A 39 3.34 -13.36 6.61
CA ARG A 39 1.97 -13.06 6.18
C ARG A 39 0.95 -13.61 7.17
N ARG A 40 1.18 -14.79 7.69
CA ARG A 40 0.27 -15.40 8.69
C ARG A 40 0.25 -14.58 9.99
N MET A 41 1.43 -14.22 10.48
CA MET A 41 1.55 -13.41 11.70
C MET A 41 0.87 -12.06 11.52
N PHE A 42 1.13 -11.42 10.38
CA PHE A 42 0.53 -10.13 10.09
C PHE A 42 -1.00 -10.22 10.06
N SER A 43 -1.52 -11.21 9.35
CA SER A 43 -2.97 -11.40 9.23
C SER A 43 -3.62 -11.70 10.59
N PHE A 44 -2.96 -12.49 11.40
CA PHE A 44 -3.44 -12.82 12.74
C PHE A 44 -3.53 -11.56 13.62
N LEU A 45 -2.50 -10.73 13.59
CA LEU A 45 -2.43 -9.55 14.44
C LEU A 45 -3.29 -8.39 13.95
N SER A 46 -3.38 -8.21 12.64
CA SER A 46 -4.07 -7.05 12.05
C SER A 46 -5.53 -7.31 11.66
N GLY A 47 -5.88 -8.58 11.47
CA GLY A 47 -7.21 -8.96 11.01
C GLY A 47 -7.43 -8.86 9.52
N ILE A 48 -6.41 -8.45 8.75
CA ILE A 48 -6.50 -8.40 7.28
C ILE A 48 -5.26 -9.02 6.66
N GLY A 49 -5.37 -9.42 5.39
CA GLY A 49 -4.22 -9.95 4.67
C GLY A 49 -3.22 -8.85 4.34
N LEU A 50 -1.95 -9.23 4.22
CA LEU A 50 -0.88 -8.28 3.92
C LEU A 50 -1.08 -7.60 2.57
N SER A 51 -1.51 -8.34 1.55
CA SER A 51 -1.77 -7.75 0.23
C SER A 51 -2.86 -6.69 0.28
N GLU A 52 -3.90 -6.93 1.06
CA GLU A 52 -4.98 -5.95 1.23
C GLU A 52 -4.49 -4.73 2.01
N TYR A 53 -3.66 -4.93 3.02
CA TYR A 53 -3.05 -3.84 3.76
C TYR A 53 -2.23 -2.93 2.83
N ILE A 54 -1.37 -3.53 2.01
CA ILE A 54 -0.53 -2.79 1.07
C ILE A 54 -1.40 -2.01 0.07
N ARG A 55 -2.44 -2.66 -0.46
CA ARG A 55 -3.37 -2.02 -1.38
C ARG A 55 -4.03 -0.79 -0.74
N ARG A 56 -4.52 -0.95 0.48
CA ARG A 56 -5.18 0.16 1.20
C ARG A 56 -4.22 1.31 1.47
N ARG A 57 -2.99 1.00 1.86
CA ARG A 57 -2.00 2.04 2.12
C ARG A 57 -1.64 2.81 0.85
N ARG A 58 -1.46 2.09 -0.25
CA ARG A 58 -1.19 2.73 -1.55
C ARG A 58 -2.33 3.67 -1.96
N LEU A 59 -3.57 3.23 -1.80
CA LEU A 59 -4.72 4.05 -2.17
C LEU A 59 -4.92 5.24 -1.22
N THR A 60 -4.56 5.10 0.04
CA THR A 60 -4.58 6.21 0.99
C THR A 60 -3.57 7.28 0.59
N LEU A 61 -2.34 6.86 0.29
CA LEU A 61 -1.30 7.80 -0.14
C LEU A 61 -1.65 8.45 -1.49
N ALA A 62 -2.28 7.67 -2.38
CA ALA A 62 -2.75 8.21 -3.66
C ALA A 62 -3.77 9.32 -3.44
N ALA A 63 -4.69 9.15 -2.49
CA ALA A 63 -5.68 10.18 -2.18
C ALA A 63 -5.00 11.46 -1.68
N LEU A 64 -3.98 11.33 -0.84
CA LEU A 64 -3.23 12.48 -0.35
C LEU A 64 -2.48 13.18 -1.49
N ASP A 65 -1.87 12.42 -2.39
CA ASP A 65 -1.18 13.00 -3.55
C ASP A 65 -2.15 13.76 -4.46
N LEU A 66 -3.34 13.22 -4.68
CA LEU A 66 -4.35 13.90 -5.50
C LEU A 66 -4.80 15.19 -4.87
N LYS A 67 -4.90 15.23 -3.56
CA LYS A 67 -5.36 16.39 -2.83
C LYS A 67 -4.28 17.46 -2.67
N ASP A 68 -3.05 17.02 -2.39
CA ASP A 68 -1.96 17.92 -1.99
C ASP A 68 -0.99 18.28 -3.11
N SER A 69 -1.18 17.75 -4.33
CA SER A 69 -0.27 18.01 -5.44
C SER A 69 -1.06 18.29 -6.73
N ASN A 70 -0.32 18.69 -7.77
CA ASN A 70 -0.89 18.94 -9.10
C ASN A 70 -0.67 17.76 -10.04
N MET A 71 -0.29 16.59 -9.51
CA MET A 71 -0.08 15.39 -10.34
C MET A 71 -1.38 15.01 -11.03
N ARG A 72 -1.27 14.60 -12.30
CA ARG A 72 -2.43 14.10 -13.03
C ARG A 72 -2.86 12.75 -12.44
N VAL A 73 -4.14 12.44 -12.57
CA VAL A 73 -4.69 11.16 -12.08
C VAL A 73 -3.88 9.97 -12.63
N ILE A 74 -3.55 10.01 -13.95
CA ILE A 74 -2.77 8.92 -14.55
C ILE A 74 -1.37 8.78 -13.92
N ASP A 75 -0.75 9.90 -13.58
CA ASP A 75 0.58 9.86 -12.97
C ASP A 75 0.53 9.31 -11.55
N VAL A 76 -0.51 9.64 -10.80
CA VAL A 76 -0.72 9.05 -9.47
C VAL A 76 -0.97 7.55 -9.59
N ALA A 77 -1.78 7.13 -10.57
CA ALA A 77 -2.05 5.71 -10.81
C ALA A 77 -0.76 4.94 -11.05
N VAL A 78 0.10 5.45 -11.93
CA VAL A 78 1.38 4.82 -12.25
C VAL A 78 2.29 4.78 -11.03
N LYS A 79 2.34 5.87 -10.28
CA LYS A 79 3.17 5.95 -9.07
C LYS A 79 2.87 4.82 -8.08
N TYR A 80 1.61 4.45 -7.96
CA TYR A 80 1.20 3.41 -7.01
C TYR A 80 0.96 2.05 -7.65
N GLY A 81 1.51 1.84 -8.86
CA GLY A 81 1.60 0.52 -9.46
C GLY A 81 0.42 0.07 -10.29
N TYR A 82 -0.43 1.00 -10.71
CA TYR A 82 -1.58 0.66 -11.57
C TYR A 82 -1.23 0.84 -13.03
N ASP A 83 -1.68 -0.09 -13.87
CA ASP A 83 -1.39 -0.11 -15.31
C ASP A 83 -2.14 0.97 -16.08
N SER A 84 -3.29 1.38 -15.56
CA SER A 84 -4.17 2.29 -16.27
C SER A 84 -4.93 3.17 -15.31
N ALA A 85 -5.42 4.30 -15.80
CA ALA A 85 -6.28 5.16 -15.01
C ALA A 85 -7.58 4.46 -14.65
N ASP A 86 -8.07 3.57 -15.54
CA ASP A 86 -9.33 2.87 -15.31
C ASP A 86 -9.22 1.87 -14.14
N SER A 87 -8.17 1.05 -14.13
CA SER A 87 -7.97 0.10 -13.03
C SER A 87 -7.75 0.82 -11.70
N PHE A 88 -7.01 1.93 -11.74
CA PHE A 88 -6.80 2.76 -10.57
C PHE A 88 -8.12 3.35 -10.06
N SER A 89 -8.93 3.92 -10.95
CA SER A 89 -10.19 4.54 -10.59
C SER A 89 -11.16 3.56 -9.95
N ARG A 90 -11.20 2.33 -10.47
CA ARG A 90 -12.05 1.29 -9.90
C ARG A 90 -11.61 0.90 -8.48
N ALA A 91 -10.31 0.70 -8.29
CA ALA A 91 -9.78 0.36 -6.97
C ALA A 91 -9.98 1.53 -5.99
N PHE A 92 -9.73 2.74 -6.45
CA PHE A 92 -9.88 3.95 -5.64
C PHE A 92 -11.34 4.12 -5.19
N TYR A 93 -12.29 3.99 -6.12
CA TYR A 93 -13.71 4.09 -5.81
C TYR A 93 -14.15 3.00 -4.83
N SER A 94 -13.65 1.78 -5.03
CA SER A 94 -13.98 0.66 -4.14
C SER A 94 -13.58 0.96 -2.69
N MET A 95 -12.47 1.62 -2.49
CA MET A 95 -11.98 1.93 -1.14
C MET A 95 -12.56 3.21 -0.58
N HIS A 96 -12.60 4.27 -1.39
CA HIS A 96 -12.92 5.62 -0.90
C HIS A 96 -14.36 6.07 -1.16
N GLY A 97 -15.09 5.37 -2.02
CA GLY A 97 -16.46 5.73 -2.35
C GLY A 97 -16.61 6.90 -3.29
N ILE A 98 -15.52 7.46 -3.78
CA ILE A 98 -15.51 8.56 -4.74
C ILE A 98 -14.44 8.28 -5.80
N LEU A 99 -14.55 8.97 -6.93
CA LEU A 99 -13.56 8.85 -8.00
C LEU A 99 -12.33 9.71 -7.70
N PRO A 100 -11.17 9.38 -8.27
CA PRO A 100 -9.94 10.18 -8.05
C PRO A 100 -10.12 11.66 -8.43
N SER A 101 -10.83 11.96 -9.52
CA SER A 101 -11.09 13.33 -9.93
C SER A 101 -11.92 14.08 -8.90
N GLU A 102 -12.86 13.38 -8.25
CA GLU A 102 -13.69 13.97 -7.20
C GLU A 102 -12.88 14.22 -5.93
N ALA A 103 -11.96 13.32 -5.61
CA ALA A 103 -11.08 13.47 -4.44
C ALA A 103 -10.25 14.75 -4.55
N ARG A 104 -9.79 15.07 -5.76
CA ARG A 104 -8.99 16.27 -6.00
C ARG A 104 -9.78 17.54 -5.75
N SER A 105 -11.05 17.55 -6.14
CA SER A 105 -11.88 18.75 -6.03
C SER A 105 -12.52 18.90 -4.66
N GLU A 106 -12.42 17.91 -3.78
CA GLU A 106 -12.94 18.01 -2.42
C GLU A 106 -11.99 18.80 -1.53
N ASN A 107 -12.56 19.68 -0.74
CA ASN A 107 -11.81 20.50 0.21
C ASN A 107 -12.17 20.15 1.63
#